data_fd1b7b27c6cd4e159775b47755f7a623
#
_entry.id   fd1b7b27c6cd4e159775b47755f7a623
#
_cell.length_a   1.000
_cell.length_b   1.000
_cell.length_c   1.000
_cell.angle_alpha   90.00
_cell.angle_beta   90.00
_cell.angle_gamma   90.00
#
_symmetry.space_group_name_H-M   'P 1'
#
loop_
_entity.id
_entity.type
_entity.pdbx_description
1 polymer ?
#
loop_
_entity_poly.entity_id
_entity_poly.type
_entity_poly.pdbx_seq_one_letter_code
_entity_poly.pdbx_strand_id
1 'polypeptide(L)'
;MARVVVLGRSGTGKSYYVGYLLEQFVPDFTYAVHFDIEDEEKGLSDKEHDPLYETLYVDKSTAAEISWPKAIYNHKKLRVVPSGLTTEEQREVYAQIAEAVMDLCKDATPDATAIVSCDEAHNIVKQAAFDDRVERMITGGRKHGVECLHISQRPQLLHTTVISQADRRVYFAISDDNDIRKIDKQCGFPARRLESLQERTCIVENKDSGEHKEIDTNGVERKRPHYSGDDGLVDKRLPV
;
A
#
# COMPACT_ATOMS: atom_id res chain seq x y z
N MET A 1 -2.72 7.62 13.88
CA MET A 1 -2.34 6.42 13.12
C MET A 1 -0.97 6.65 12.47
N ALA A 2 -0.33 5.69 11.91
CA ALA A 2 1.11 5.78 11.61
C ALA A 2 1.35 5.42 10.14
N ARG A 3 2.32 6.07 9.52
CA ARG A 3 2.84 5.62 8.22
C ARG A 3 3.37 4.20 8.37
N VAL A 4 2.93 3.31 7.50
CA VAL A 4 3.23 1.88 7.59
C VAL A 4 3.99 1.41 6.35
N VAL A 5 5.00 0.59 6.54
CA VAL A 5 5.64 -0.16 5.45
C VAL A 5 5.57 -1.66 5.77
N VAL A 6 5.20 -2.45 4.77
CA VAL A 6 5.15 -3.91 4.86
C VAL A 6 6.12 -4.51 3.85
N LEU A 7 7.13 -5.21 4.33
CA LEU A 7 8.22 -5.75 3.53
C LEU A 7 8.31 -7.27 3.69
N GLY A 8 8.68 -7.97 2.63
CA GLY A 8 8.88 -9.43 2.67
C GLY A 8 8.74 -10.05 1.28
N ARG A 9 9.34 -11.21 1.07
CA ARG A 9 9.29 -11.94 -0.20
C ARG A 9 7.85 -12.40 -0.54
N SER A 10 7.62 -12.79 -1.78
CA SER A 10 6.36 -13.41 -2.22
C SER A 10 6.08 -14.71 -1.43
N GLY A 11 4.79 -15.02 -1.24
CA GLY A 11 4.35 -16.26 -0.56
C GLY A 11 4.48 -16.27 0.96
N THR A 12 4.86 -15.17 1.62
CA THR A 12 5.05 -15.12 3.09
C THR A 12 3.82 -14.72 3.89
N GLY A 13 2.68 -14.45 3.22
CA GLY A 13 1.43 -14.02 3.85
C GLY A 13 1.24 -12.51 3.93
N LYS A 14 2.11 -11.70 3.25
CA LYS A 14 1.99 -10.22 3.23
C LYS A 14 0.62 -9.73 2.79
N SER A 15 0.17 -10.13 1.58
CA SER A 15 -1.08 -9.62 0.99
C SER A 15 -2.28 -9.94 1.89
N TYR A 16 -2.33 -11.14 2.48
CA TYR A 16 -3.36 -11.47 3.45
C TYR A 16 -3.35 -10.52 4.66
N TYR A 17 -2.18 -10.29 5.24
CA TYR A 17 -2.04 -9.40 6.39
C TYR A 17 -2.30 -7.94 6.05
N VAL A 18 -1.90 -7.49 4.87
CA VAL A 18 -2.19 -6.14 4.37
C VAL A 18 -3.69 -5.93 4.21
N GLY A 19 -4.40 -6.87 3.59
CA GLY A 19 -5.85 -6.80 3.50
C GLY A 19 -6.52 -6.69 4.87
N TYR A 20 -6.07 -7.46 5.86
CA TYR A 20 -6.51 -7.30 7.25
C TYR A 20 -6.24 -5.89 7.80
N LEU A 21 -5.03 -5.35 7.60
CA LEU A 21 -4.70 -3.99 8.05
C LEU A 21 -5.61 -2.93 7.39
N LEU A 22 -5.87 -3.06 6.09
CA LEU A 22 -6.76 -2.16 5.37
C LEU A 22 -8.20 -2.24 5.92
N GLU A 23 -8.69 -3.44 6.24
CA GLU A 23 -10.01 -3.60 6.87
C GLU A 23 -10.10 -2.94 8.25
N GLN A 24 -8.99 -2.88 9.00
CA GLN A 24 -8.95 -2.22 10.30
C GLN A 24 -8.83 -0.69 10.18
N PHE A 25 -8.06 -0.20 9.20
CA PHE A 25 -7.71 1.21 9.13
C PHE A 25 -8.68 2.04 8.29
N VAL A 26 -9.05 1.54 7.12
CA VAL A 26 -9.82 2.30 6.13
C VAL A 26 -11.15 2.86 6.65
N PRO A 27 -11.90 2.17 7.53
CA PRO A 27 -13.14 2.72 8.08
C PRO A 27 -12.96 4.07 8.81
N ASP A 28 -11.79 4.31 9.41
CA ASP A 28 -11.52 5.51 10.21
C ASP A 28 -11.14 6.73 9.37
N PHE A 29 -10.94 6.57 8.06
CA PHE A 29 -10.54 7.66 7.17
C PHE A 29 -11.72 8.19 6.34
N THR A 30 -11.70 9.51 6.09
CA THR A 30 -12.65 10.15 5.17
C THR A 30 -12.43 9.65 3.74
N TYR A 31 -11.17 9.60 3.33
CA TYR A 31 -10.75 9.12 2.01
C TYR A 31 -9.78 7.95 2.13
N ALA A 32 -9.89 7.00 1.23
CA ALA A 32 -8.91 5.93 1.12
C ALA A 32 -8.67 5.60 -0.36
N VAL A 33 -7.40 5.51 -0.72
CA VAL A 33 -7.02 5.04 -2.06
C VAL A 33 -6.05 3.87 -1.91
N HIS A 34 -6.41 2.74 -2.51
CA HIS A 34 -5.53 1.59 -2.64
C HIS A 34 -5.09 1.43 -4.09
N PHE A 35 -3.81 1.63 -4.35
CA PHE A 35 -3.21 1.46 -5.67
C PHE A 35 -2.71 0.02 -5.80
N ASP A 36 -3.51 -0.81 -6.46
CA ASP A 36 -3.34 -2.26 -6.60
C ASP A 36 -2.82 -2.60 -8.00
N ILE A 37 -1.50 -2.68 -8.12
CA ILE A 37 -0.82 -2.84 -9.42
C ILE A 37 -1.10 -4.20 -10.05
N GLU A 38 -1.14 -5.24 -9.23
CA GLU A 38 -1.27 -6.63 -9.70
C GLU A 38 -2.72 -7.13 -9.71
N ASP A 39 -3.70 -6.26 -9.33
CA ASP A 39 -5.12 -6.62 -9.22
C ASP A 39 -5.38 -7.83 -8.29
N GLU A 40 -4.60 -7.93 -7.20
CA GLU A 40 -4.66 -9.06 -6.27
C GLU A 40 -5.73 -8.88 -5.16
N GLU A 41 -6.03 -7.64 -4.74
CA GLU A 41 -6.91 -7.37 -3.61
C GLU A 41 -8.38 -7.19 -4.01
N LYS A 42 -8.86 -8.00 -4.96
CA LYS A 42 -10.26 -8.00 -5.47
C LYS A 42 -11.30 -8.18 -4.36
N GLY A 43 -10.98 -9.01 -3.37
CA GLY A 43 -11.87 -9.27 -2.25
C GLY A 43 -12.23 -8.04 -1.43
N LEU A 44 -11.36 -7.01 -1.38
CA LEU A 44 -11.66 -5.75 -0.69
C LEU A 44 -12.74 -4.91 -1.40
N SER A 45 -13.04 -5.20 -2.66
CA SER A 45 -14.08 -4.54 -3.45
C SER A 45 -15.16 -5.49 -3.94
N ASP A 46 -15.23 -6.70 -3.41
CA ASP A 46 -16.25 -7.67 -3.77
C ASP A 46 -17.62 -7.24 -3.23
N LYS A 47 -18.55 -6.98 -4.15
CA LYS A 47 -19.89 -6.48 -3.84
C LYS A 47 -20.76 -7.48 -3.05
N GLU A 48 -20.40 -8.75 -3.07
CA GLU A 48 -21.11 -9.79 -2.34
C GLU A 48 -20.71 -9.85 -0.85
N HIS A 49 -19.60 -9.18 -0.48
CA HIS A 49 -18.96 -9.29 0.83
C HIS A 49 -18.72 -7.93 1.51
N ASP A 50 -19.69 -7.01 1.49
CA ASP A 50 -19.59 -5.68 2.12
C ASP A 50 -18.30 -4.94 1.70
N PRO A 51 -18.25 -4.44 0.46
CA PRO A 51 -17.02 -3.90 -0.13
C PRO A 51 -16.46 -2.73 0.66
N LEU A 52 -15.13 -2.75 0.86
CA LEU A 52 -14.39 -1.67 1.50
C LEU A 52 -14.09 -0.54 0.51
N TYR A 53 -13.94 -0.88 -0.76
CA TYR A 53 -13.58 0.01 -1.86
C TYR A 53 -14.51 -0.15 -3.07
N GLU A 54 -14.66 0.91 -3.84
CA GLU A 54 -15.09 0.83 -5.22
C GLU A 54 -13.86 0.64 -6.12
N THR A 55 -13.93 -0.25 -7.12
CA THR A 55 -12.81 -0.47 -8.05
C THR A 55 -12.91 0.45 -9.25
N LEU A 56 -11.81 1.12 -9.55
CA LEU A 56 -11.60 1.91 -10.76
C LEU A 56 -10.44 1.33 -11.56
N TYR A 57 -10.73 0.77 -12.72
CA TYR A 57 -9.71 0.35 -13.68
C TYR A 57 -9.26 1.56 -14.50
N VAL A 58 -7.94 1.80 -14.55
CA VAL A 58 -7.36 2.97 -15.18
C VAL A 58 -6.48 2.55 -16.34
N ASP A 59 -6.97 2.75 -17.54
CA ASP A 59 -6.21 2.62 -18.78
C ASP A 59 -5.69 4.00 -19.24
N LYS A 60 -5.05 4.05 -20.43
CA LYS A 60 -4.49 5.29 -20.98
C LYS A 60 -5.53 6.38 -21.22
N SER A 61 -6.73 6.01 -21.65
CA SER A 61 -7.81 6.96 -21.91
C SER A 61 -8.36 7.50 -20.59
N THR A 62 -8.63 6.64 -19.64
CA THR A 62 -9.09 7.03 -18.30
C THR A 62 -8.05 7.90 -17.59
N ALA A 63 -6.77 7.54 -17.66
CA ALA A 63 -5.68 8.31 -17.03
C ALA A 63 -5.58 9.74 -17.58
N ALA A 64 -5.88 9.95 -18.86
CA ALA A 64 -5.83 11.26 -19.50
C ALA A 64 -7.02 12.18 -19.16
N GLU A 65 -8.18 11.61 -18.84
CA GLU A 65 -9.45 12.33 -18.65
C GLU A 65 -9.88 12.48 -17.19
N ILE A 66 -9.38 11.64 -16.31
CA ILE A 66 -9.84 11.59 -14.92
C ILE A 66 -9.43 12.82 -14.12
N SER A 67 -10.37 13.36 -13.37
CA SER A 67 -10.10 14.36 -12.32
C SER A 67 -9.98 13.64 -10.99
N TRP A 68 -8.75 13.35 -10.54
CA TRP A 68 -8.50 12.64 -9.29
C TRP A 68 -9.14 13.28 -8.06
N PRO A 69 -9.12 14.63 -7.87
CA PRO A 69 -9.80 15.24 -6.74
C PRO A 69 -11.31 14.96 -6.73
N LYS A 70 -11.96 15.00 -7.91
CA LYS A 70 -13.40 14.70 -8.03
C LYS A 70 -13.70 13.22 -7.80
N ALA A 71 -12.88 12.32 -8.37
CA ALA A 71 -13.07 10.88 -8.22
C ALA A 71 -12.94 10.49 -6.74
N ILE A 72 -11.88 10.93 -6.06
CA ILE A 72 -11.64 10.62 -4.63
C ILE A 72 -12.74 11.26 -3.75
N TYR A 73 -13.12 12.50 -4.03
CA TYR A 73 -14.18 13.18 -3.27
C TYR A 73 -15.53 12.47 -3.37
N ASN A 74 -15.91 12.01 -4.57
CA ASN A 74 -17.21 11.40 -4.82
C ASN A 74 -17.29 9.97 -4.27
N HIS A 75 -16.28 9.15 -4.52
CA HIS A 75 -16.30 7.73 -4.15
C HIS A 75 -15.79 7.46 -2.72
N LYS A 76 -15.06 8.38 -2.12
CA LYS A 76 -14.45 8.29 -0.79
C LYS A 76 -13.40 7.19 -0.65
N LYS A 77 -13.68 5.97 -1.11
CA LYS A 77 -12.80 4.79 -0.96
C LYS A 77 -12.65 4.11 -2.31
N LEU A 78 -11.48 4.26 -2.92
CA LEU A 78 -11.15 3.76 -4.25
C LEU A 78 -10.03 2.73 -4.21
N ARG A 79 -10.26 1.61 -4.87
CA ARG A 79 -9.23 0.68 -5.30
C ARG A 79 -8.91 0.99 -6.76
N VAL A 80 -7.72 1.48 -7.03
CA VAL A 80 -7.26 1.89 -8.37
C VAL A 80 -6.38 0.81 -8.95
N VAL A 81 -6.80 0.25 -10.08
CA VAL A 81 -6.10 -0.83 -10.78
C VAL A 81 -5.61 -0.30 -12.12
N PRO A 82 -4.29 -0.10 -12.30
CA PRO A 82 -3.75 0.32 -13.59
C PRO A 82 -3.83 -0.85 -14.60
N SER A 83 -4.38 -0.59 -15.77
CA SER A 83 -4.56 -1.59 -16.82
C SER A 83 -3.90 -1.14 -18.11
N GLY A 84 -2.92 -1.89 -18.60
CA GLY A 84 -2.21 -1.56 -19.84
C GLY A 84 -1.34 -0.28 -19.78
N LEU A 85 -1.09 0.25 -18.58
CA LEU A 85 -0.19 1.37 -18.36
C LEU A 85 1.25 0.88 -18.21
N THR A 86 2.18 1.62 -18.80
CA THR A 86 3.62 1.45 -18.52
C THR A 86 3.94 1.83 -17.07
N THR A 87 5.07 1.38 -16.56
CA THR A 87 5.50 1.75 -15.19
C THR A 87 5.63 3.26 -15.00
N GLU A 88 6.04 4.00 -16.03
CA GLU A 88 6.08 5.47 -16.01
C GLU A 88 4.68 6.08 -15.89
N GLU A 89 3.73 5.60 -16.68
CA GLU A 89 2.33 6.05 -16.61
C GLU A 89 1.69 5.70 -15.26
N GLN A 90 1.99 4.53 -14.70
CA GLN A 90 1.55 4.15 -13.35
C GLN A 90 2.10 5.09 -12.27
N ARG A 91 3.37 5.51 -12.37
CA ARG A 91 3.97 6.49 -11.46
C ARG A 91 3.30 7.84 -11.54
N GLU A 92 3.02 8.31 -12.76
CA GLU A 92 2.31 9.57 -12.96
C GLU A 92 0.91 9.53 -12.35
N VAL A 93 0.15 8.46 -12.57
CA VAL A 93 -1.17 8.24 -11.95
C VAL A 93 -1.07 8.26 -10.43
N TYR A 94 -0.10 7.55 -9.85
CA TYR A 94 0.09 7.53 -8.40
C TYR A 94 0.49 8.90 -7.83
N ALA A 95 1.32 9.66 -8.55
CA ALA A 95 1.72 10.99 -8.16
C ALA A 95 0.54 12.00 -8.21
N GLN A 96 -0.33 11.90 -9.20
CA GLN A 96 -1.58 12.68 -9.29
C GLN A 96 -2.54 12.34 -8.14
N ILE A 97 -2.65 11.06 -7.76
CA ILE A 97 -3.44 10.63 -6.59
C ILE A 97 -2.85 11.24 -5.31
N ALA A 98 -1.53 11.19 -5.14
CA ALA A 98 -0.85 11.75 -3.98
C ALA A 98 -1.12 13.26 -3.83
N GLU A 99 -1.03 14.01 -4.93
CA GLU A 99 -1.34 15.44 -4.97
C GLU A 99 -2.80 15.69 -4.63
N ALA A 100 -3.73 15.01 -5.29
CA ALA A 100 -5.17 15.16 -5.08
C ALA A 100 -5.60 14.89 -3.63
N VAL A 101 -5.05 13.85 -3.01
CA VAL A 101 -5.35 13.52 -1.60
C VAL A 101 -4.81 14.60 -0.67
N MET A 102 -3.60 15.10 -0.92
CA MET A 102 -3.00 16.19 -0.13
C MET A 102 -3.85 17.46 -0.21
N ASP A 103 -4.32 17.84 -1.40
CA ASP A 103 -5.14 19.03 -1.61
C ASP A 103 -6.53 18.88 -0.96
N LEU A 104 -7.14 17.70 -1.06
CA LEU A 104 -8.43 17.43 -0.41
C LEU A 104 -8.36 17.53 1.11
N CYS A 105 -7.31 17.02 1.72
CA CYS A 105 -7.15 17.04 3.17
C CYS A 105 -6.65 18.37 3.71
N LYS A 106 -5.89 19.13 2.89
CA LYS A 106 -5.33 20.42 3.30
C LYS A 106 -6.30 21.57 3.13
N ASP A 107 -6.91 21.67 1.95
CA ASP A 107 -7.56 22.90 1.52
C ASP A 107 -9.08 22.75 1.25
N ALA A 108 -9.54 21.56 0.87
CA ALA A 108 -10.90 21.41 0.34
C ALA A 108 -11.92 20.86 1.37
N THR A 109 -11.51 20.09 2.35
CA THR A 109 -12.42 19.46 3.32
C THR A 109 -11.83 19.60 4.73
N PRO A 110 -12.35 20.50 5.57
CA PRO A 110 -11.90 20.64 6.94
C PRO A 110 -11.95 19.30 7.71
N ASP A 111 -10.91 19.00 8.47
CA ASP A 111 -10.76 17.80 9.28
C ASP A 111 -10.82 16.47 8.52
N ALA A 112 -10.77 16.49 7.18
CA ALA A 112 -10.70 15.27 6.41
C ALA A 112 -9.36 14.55 6.64
N THR A 113 -9.45 13.23 6.69
CA THR A 113 -8.30 12.34 6.81
C THR A 113 -8.25 11.39 5.62
N ALA A 114 -7.06 10.97 5.23
CA ALA A 114 -6.90 10.03 4.14
C ALA A 114 -5.83 8.98 4.42
N ILE A 115 -6.01 7.79 3.85
CA ILE A 115 -4.98 6.77 3.74
C ILE A 115 -4.74 6.43 2.27
N VAL A 116 -3.47 6.46 1.87
CA VAL A 116 -3.03 6.03 0.53
C VAL A 116 -2.17 4.78 0.69
N SER A 117 -2.63 3.69 0.12
CA SER A 117 -1.86 2.43 0.11
C SER A 117 -1.41 2.08 -1.31
N CYS A 118 -0.23 1.49 -1.42
CA CYS A 118 0.34 1.09 -2.69
C CYS A 118 0.96 -0.29 -2.55
N ASP A 119 0.43 -1.24 -3.31
CA ASP A 119 1.08 -2.54 -3.48
C ASP A 119 2.21 -2.46 -4.50
N GLU A 120 3.17 -3.40 -4.41
CA GLU A 120 4.38 -3.40 -5.23
C GLU A 120 5.04 -2.02 -5.35
N ALA A 121 5.05 -1.27 -4.22
CA ALA A 121 5.51 0.11 -4.15
C ALA A 121 6.93 0.33 -4.70
N HIS A 122 7.75 -0.72 -4.78
CA HIS A 122 9.08 -0.65 -5.39
C HIS A 122 9.04 -0.39 -6.91
N ASN A 123 7.91 -0.60 -7.57
CA ASN A 123 7.72 -0.23 -8.98
C ASN A 123 7.40 1.26 -9.14
N ILE A 124 6.78 1.86 -8.13
CA ILE A 124 6.28 3.23 -8.14
C ILE A 124 7.28 4.18 -7.47
N VAL A 125 7.68 3.89 -6.25
CA VAL A 125 8.53 4.74 -5.40
C VAL A 125 9.95 4.19 -5.40
N LYS A 126 10.63 4.35 -6.54
CA LYS A 126 11.98 3.81 -6.76
C LYS A 126 13.07 4.69 -6.15
N GLN A 127 14.20 4.06 -5.80
CA GLN A 127 15.41 4.75 -5.35
C GLN A 127 15.93 5.77 -6.39
N ALA A 128 15.78 5.49 -7.68
CA ALA A 128 16.30 6.31 -8.77
C ALA A 128 15.28 7.29 -9.38
N ALA A 129 14.00 7.20 -8.99
CA ALA A 129 12.92 8.02 -9.55
C ALA A 129 11.85 8.25 -8.48
N PHE A 130 12.01 9.32 -7.72
CA PHE A 130 11.12 9.70 -6.65
C PHE A 130 10.43 11.00 -7.00
N ASP A 131 9.13 10.96 -7.25
CA ASP A 131 8.33 12.13 -7.61
C ASP A 131 8.12 13.02 -6.37
N ASP A 132 8.31 14.34 -6.54
CA ASP A 132 8.20 15.31 -5.45
C ASP A 132 6.80 15.36 -4.80
N ARG A 133 5.73 15.05 -5.56
CA ARG A 133 4.36 15.00 -5.03
C ARG A 133 4.21 13.82 -4.07
N VAL A 134 4.76 12.66 -4.44
CA VAL A 134 4.79 11.46 -3.60
C VAL A 134 5.69 11.67 -2.40
N GLU A 135 6.86 12.28 -2.57
CA GLU A 135 7.76 12.63 -1.47
C GLU A 135 7.08 13.53 -0.44
N ARG A 136 6.40 14.58 -0.89
CA ARG A 136 5.64 15.48 -0.01
C ARG A 136 4.55 14.76 0.77
N MET A 137 3.81 13.83 0.14
CA MET A 137 2.81 13.02 0.82
C MET A 137 3.45 12.14 1.90
N ILE A 138 4.53 11.43 1.60
CA ILE A 138 5.20 10.52 2.53
C ILE A 138 5.85 11.27 3.71
N THR A 139 6.49 12.41 3.46
CA THR A 139 7.24 13.16 4.48
C THR A 139 6.37 14.13 5.26
N GLY A 140 5.41 14.79 4.61
CA GLY A 140 4.61 15.87 5.13
C GLY A 140 3.13 15.57 5.37
N GLY A 141 2.59 14.50 4.77
CA GLY A 141 1.16 14.20 4.74
C GLY A 141 0.50 14.13 6.11
N ARG A 142 1.20 13.57 7.11
CA ARG A 142 0.70 13.44 8.49
C ARG A 142 0.21 14.76 9.09
N LYS A 143 0.85 15.88 8.75
CA LYS A 143 0.45 17.22 9.24
C LYS A 143 -0.91 17.66 8.68
N HIS A 144 -1.35 17.02 7.61
CA HIS A 144 -2.60 17.29 6.90
C HIS A 144 -3.59 16.12 7.01
N GLY A 145 -3.38 15.18 7.94
CA GLY A 145 -4.25 14.02 8.11
C GLY A 145 -4.10 12.94 7.04
N VAL A 146 -3.02 12.97 6.23
CA VAL A 146 -2.75 11.95 5.21
C VAL A 146 -1.74 10.94 5.71
N GLU A 147 -2.09 9.67 5.63
CA GLU A 147 -1.26 8.54 6.01
C GLU A 147 -0.98 7.62 4.82
N CYS A 148 0.11 6.85 4.91
CA CYS A 148 0.55 5.99 3.82
C CYS A 148 0.80 4.56 4.31
N LEU A 149 0.44 3.59 3.46
CA LEU A 149 0.80 2.18 3.65
C LEU A 149 1.44 1.67 2.37
N HIS A 150 2.74 1.38 2.39
CA HIS A 150 3.47 0.89 1.24
C HIS A 150 3.86 -0.57 1.42
N ILE A 151 3.62 -1.37 0.40
CA ILE A 151 3.92 -2.80 0.41
C ILE A 151 5.00 -3.08 -0.64
N SER A 152 5.98 -3.90 -0.30
CA SER A 152 7.02 -4.26 -1.26
C SER A 152 7.63 -5.62 -0.96
N GLN A 153 7.84 -6.40 -2.01
CA GLN A 153 8.62 -7.63 -1.94
C GLN A 153 10.11 -7.42 -2.28
N ARG A 154 10.49 -6.21 -2.73
CA ARG A 154 11.87 -5.86 -3.09
C ARG A 154 12.33 -4.59 -2.37
N PRO A 155 12.66 -4.67 -1.09
CA PRO A 155 13.11 -3.54 -0.29
C PRO A 155 14.28 -2.77 -0.89
N GLN A 156 15.23 -3.44 -1.54
CA GLN A 156 16.40 -2.80 -2.17
C GLN A 156 16.03 -1.77 -3.25
N LEU A 157 14.92 -2.00 -3.98
CA LEU A 157 14.46 -1.12 -5.05
C LEU A 157 13.58 0.03 -4.55
N LEU A 158 12.97 -0.12 -3.38
CA LEU A 158 12.10 0.89 -2.77
C LEU A 158 12.93 2.10 -2.31
N HIS A 159 12.40 3.32 -2.46
CA HIS A 159 13.11 4.51 -1.98
C HIS A 159 13.29 4.47 -0.46
N THR A 160 14.49 4.85 0.01
CA THR A 160 14.85 4.76 1.43
C THR A 160 13.93 5.59 2.33
N THR A 161 13.42 6.73 1.83
CA THR A 161 12.48 7.60 2.55
C THR A 161 11.21 6.84 2.98
N VAL A 162 10.69 5.92 2.18
CA VAL A 162 9.50 5.12 2.53
C VAL A 162 9.74 4.34 3.83
N ILE A 163 10.88 3.66 3.93
CA ILE A 163 11.23 2.86 5.11
C ILE A 163 11.59 3.75 6.30
N SER A 164 12.40 4.79 6.05
CA SER A 164 12.89 5.67 7.13
C SER A 164 11.80 6.57 7.72
N GLN A 165 10.77 6.94 6.95
CA GLN A 165 9.65 7.74 7.41
C GLN A 165 8.51 6.90 8.00
N ALA A 166 8.50 5.57 7.79
CA ALA A 166 7.49 4.72 8.38
C ALA A 166 7.60 4.69 9.91
N ASP A 167 6.50 5.00 10.58
CA ASP A 167 6.38 4.96 12.04
C ASP A 167 6.22 3.50 12.50
N ARG A 168 5.59 2.68 11.67
CA ARG A 168 5.41 1.24 11.90
C ARG A 168 5.95 0.46 10.71
N ARG A 169 6.83 -0.50 10.98
CA ARG A 169 7.47 -1.34 9.97
C ARG A 169 7.14 -2.79 10.24
N VAL A 170 6.64 -3.46 9.22
CA VAL A 170 6.26 -4.88 9.27
C VAL A 170 7.16 -5.65 8.32
N TYR A 171 7.88 -6.61 8.85
CA TYR A 171 8.85 -7.40 8.10
C TYR A 171 8.45 -8.87 8.13
N PHE A 172 8.04 -9.40 7.00
CA PHE A 172 7.92 -10.83 6.76
C PHE A 172 9.27 -11.42 6.35
N ALA A 173 9.32 -12.73 6.09
CA ALA A 173 10.56 -13.40 5.69
C ALA A 173 11.19 -12.77 4.44
N ILE A 174 12.50 -12.54 4.49
CA ILE A 174 13.33 -11.99 3.42
C ILE A 174 14.62 -12.79 3.39
N SER A 175 15.09 -13.17 2.19
CA SER A 175 16.27 -14.01 2.01
C SER A 175 17.31 -13.43 1.05
N ASP A 176 17.01 -12.33 0.34
CA ASP A 176 17.98 -11.67 -0.54
C ASP A 176 18.96 -10.82 0.28
N ASP A 177 20.25 -11.02 0.07
CA ASP A 177 21.31 -10.33 0.82
C ASP A 177 21.29 -8.79 0.65
N ASN A 178 20.90 -8.28 -0.51
CA ASN A 178 20.84 -6.83 -0.74
C ASN A 178 19.64 -6.21 -0.03
N ASP A 179 18.50 -6.92 0.00
CA ASP A 179 17.32 -6.53 0.76
C ASP A 179 17.64 -6.52 2.26
N ILE A 180 18.28 -7.58 2.78
CA ILE A 180 18.73 -7.68 4.18
C ILE A 180 19.67 -6.53 4.53
N ARG A 181 20.71 -6.26 3.73
CA ARG A 181 21.65 -5.15 3.97
C ARG A 181 20.97 -3.78 4.00
N LYS A 182 19.93 -3.58 3.18
CA LYS A 182 19.19 -2.33 3.17
C LYS A 182 18.34 -2.18 4.44
N ILE A 183 17.66 -3.24 4.85
CA ILE A 183 16.84 -3.25 6.06
C ILE A 183 17.69 -3.09 7.31
N ASP A 184 18.83 -3.75 7.39
CA ASP A 184 19.76 -3.71 8.54
C ASP A 184 20.21 -2.30 8.89
N LYS A 185 20.25 -1.39 7.91
CA LYS A 185 20.55 0.04 8.10
C LYS A 185 19.37 0.83 8.68
N GLN A 186 18.19 0.25 8.77
CA GLN A 186 16.94 0.95 9.07
C GLN A 186 16.21 0.37 10.29
N CYS A 187 16.35 -0.93 10.56
CA CYS A 187 15.67 -1.61 11.66
C CYS A 187 16.49 -1.59 12.96
N GLY A 188 15.80 -1.76 14.08
CA GLY A 188 16.38 -1.81 15.42
C GLY A 188 16.79 -3.21 15.90
N PHE A 189 16.85 -4.19 14.99
CA PHE A 189 17.23 -5.58 15.28
C PHE A 189 18.13 -6.13 14.17
N PRO A 190 18.88 -7.23 14.39
CA PRO A 190 19.68 -7.84 13.33
C PRO A 190 18.79 -8.35 12.19
N ALA A 191 18.87 -7.72 11.00
CA ALA A 191 17.97 -8.02 9.87
C ALA A 191 18.06 -9.48 9.37
N ARG A 192 19.17 -10.18 9.62
CA ARG A 192 19.31 -11.61 9.31
C ARG A 192 18.29 -12.51 10.04
N ARG A 193 17.65 -12.05 11.10
CA ARG A 193 16.50 -12.77 11.70
C ARG A 193 15.37 -13.01 10.72
N LEU A 194 15.23 -12.15 9.70
CA LEU A 194 14.18 -12.26 8.69
C LEU A 194 14.36 -13.48 7.78
N GLU A 195 15.59 -14.01 7.65
CA GLU A 195 15.86 -15.22 6.84
C GLU A 195 15.21 -16.48 7.43
N SER A 196 15.04 -16.52 8.74
CA SER A 196 14.52 -17.68 9.48
C SER A 196 13.05 -17.59 9.86
N LEU A 197 12.36 -16.50 9.52
CA LEU A 197 10.93 -16.38 9.81
C LEU A 197 10.11 -17.42 9.04
N GLN A 198 9.19 -18.03 9.76
CA GLN A 198 8.22 -18.96 9.17
C GLN A 198 7.19 -18.22 8.31
N GLU A 199 6.52 -18.95 7.42
CA GLU A 199 5.36 -18.40 6.72
C GLU A 199 4.34 -17.84 7.71
N ARG A 200 3.70 -16.73 7.31
CA ARG A 200 2.70 -16.02 8.13
C ARG A 200 3.22 -15.55 9.49
N THR A 201 4.54 -15.41 9.61
CA THR A 201 5.17 -14.77 10.77
C THR A 201 5.85 -13.48 10.33
N CYS A 202 5.67 -12.41 11.10
CA CYS A 202 6.32 -11.13 10.82
C CYS A 202 6.90 -10.51 12.09
N ILE A 203 7.89 -9.64 11.92
CA ILE A 203 8.37 -8.74 12.98
C ILE A 203 7.72 -7.39 12.75
N VAL A 204 7.02 -6.89 13.76
CA VAL A 204 6.46 -5.53 13.77
C VAL A 204 7.34 -4.66 14.65
N GLU A 205 7.86 -3.60 14.07
CA GLU A 205 8.71 -2.61 14.74
C GLU A 205 8.00 -1.26 14.83
N ASN A 206 8.08 -0.65 16.01
CA ASN A 206 7.74 0.76 16.21
C ASN A 206 9.03 1.58 16.15
N LYS A 207 9.12 2.49 15.19
CA LYS A 207 10.32 3.30 14.95
C LYS A 207 10.67 4.19 16.15
N ASP A 208 9.68 4.79 16.78
CA ASP A 208 9.90 5.82 17.81
C ASP A 208 10.41 5.20 19.12
N SER A 209 9.89 4.02 19.50
CA SER A 209 10.35 3.32 20.71
C SER A 209 11.50 2.35 20.44
N GLY A 210 11.74 1.97 19.21
CA GLY A 210 12.67 0.89 18.85
C GLY A 210 12.18 -0.50 19.24
N GLU A 211 10.98 -0.60 19.83
CA GLU A 211 10.39 -1.87 20.22
C GLU A 211 9.99 -2.67 18.99
N HIS A 212 10.31 -3.95 19.02
CA HIS A 212 9.92 -4.87 17.96
C HIS A 212 9.37 -6.17 18.55
N LYS A 213 8.37 -6.74 17.90
CA LYS A 213 7.70 -7.96 18.33
C LYS A 213 7.48 -8.88 17.14
N GLU A 214 7.78 -10.15 17.32
CA GLU A 214 7.41 -11.20 16.39
C GLU A 214 5.94 -11.59 16.59
N ILE A 215 5.19 -11.67 15.49
CA ILE A 215 3.75 -11.93 15.48
C ILE A 215 3.48 -13.08 14.52
N ASP A 216 2.78 -14.10 15.01
CA ASP A 216 2.15 -15.11 14.17
C ASP A 216 0.84 -14.55 13.61
N THR A 217 0.72 -14.48 12.29
CA THR A 217 -0.45 -13.96 11.59
C THR A 217 -1.45 -15.06 11.19
N ASN A 218 -1.24 -16.32 11.57
CA ASN A 218 -2.20 -17.41 11.33
C ASN A 218 -3.55 -17.20 12.02
N GLY A 219 -3.55 -16.52 13.18
CA GLY A 219 -4.77 -16.17 13.92
C GLY A 219 -5.46 -14.90 13.47
N VAL A 220 -4.98 -14.26 12.42
CA VAL A 220 -5.58 -13.04 11.87
C VAL A 220 -6.70 -13.42 10.91
N GLU A 221 -7.91 -12.92 11.14
CA GLU A 221 -9.08 -13.18 10.31
C GLU A 221 -9.48 -11.93 9.54
N ARG A 222 -9.56 -12.04 8.22
CA ARG A 222 -10.14 -11.03 7.33
C ARG A 222 -11.67 -11.16 7.30
N LYS A 223 -12.35 -10.04 7.24
CA LYS A 223 -13.81 -9.99 7.04
C LYS A 223 -14.20 -10.24 5.58
N ARG A 224 -13.29 -9.92 4.65
CA ARG A 224 -13.50 -10.00 3.20
C ARG A 224 -12.64 -11.11 2.61
N PRO A 225 -13.11 -11.75 1.51
CA PRO A 225 -12.38 -12.84 0.89
C PRO A 225 -10.98 -12.39 0.46
N HIS A 226 -10.04 -13.32 0.49
CA HIS A 226 -8.74 -13.16 -0.12
C HIS A 226 -8.62 -14.18 -1.25
N TYR A 227 -8.58 -13.68 -2.46
CA TYR A 227 -8.39 -14.52 -3.65
C TYR A 227 -6.88 -14.66 -3.88
N SER A 228 -6.35 -15.88 -3.80
CA SER A 228 -4.99 -16.16 -4.25
C SER A 228 -4.94 -16.10 -5.78
N GLY A 229 -3.79 -15.72 -6.35
CA GLY A 229 -3.64 -15.40 -7.78
C GLY A 229 -4.20 -16.41 -8.79
N ASP A 230 -4.42 -17.68 -8.38
CA ASP A 230 -5.05 -18.71 -9.22
C ASP A 230 -6.58 -18.79 -9.09
N ASP A 231 -7.16 -18.27 -8.00
CA ASP A 231 -8.60 -18.37 -7.73
C ASP A 231 -9.42 -17.25 -8.40
N GLY A 232 -8.76 -16.23 -8.92
CA GLY A 232 -9.38 -15.02 -9.49
C GLY A 232 -9.71 -15.09 -11.00
N LEU A 233 -9.43 -16.17 -11.67
CA LEU A 233 -9.66 -16.35 -13.12
C LEU A 233 -11.09 -16.81 -13.46
N VAL A 234 -12.10 -16.33 -12.79
CA VAL A 234 -13.44 -16.32 -13.37
C VAL A 234 -13.52 -15.09 -14.28
N ASP A 235 -13.25 -15.31 -15.55
CA ASP A 235 -13.37 -14.33 -16.63
C ASP A 235 -14.81 -13.80 -16.72
N LYS A 236 -15.12 -12.79 -15.91
CA LYS A 236 -16.33 -11.98 -16.11
C LYS A 236 -15.95 -10.77 -16.96
N ARG A 237 -15.57 -11.01 -18.21
CA ARG A 237 -15.65 -9.97 -19.22
C ARG A 237 -17.11 -9.62 -19.37
N LEU A 238 -17.47 -8.42 -18.92
CA LEU A 238 -18.76 -7.85 -19.28
C LEU A 238 -18.80 -7.78 -20.81
N PRO A 239 -19.90 -8.22 -21.43
CA PRO A 239 -20.06 -8.07 -22.88
C PRO A 239 -20.02 -6.59 -23.22
N VAL A 240 -19.24 -6.26 -24.25
CA VAL A 240 -19.15 -4.96 -24.93
C VAL A 240 -20.52 -4.54 -25.43
#